data_845402bdc15b36d3afc000209fcec5ca
#
_entry.id   845402bdc15b36d3afc000209fcec5ca
#
_cell.length_a   1.000
_cell.length_b   1.000
_cell.length_c   1.000
_cell.angle_alpha   90.00
_cell.angle_beta   90.00
_cell.angle_gamma   90.00
#
_symmetry.space_group_name_H-M   'P 1'
#
loop_
_entity.id
_entity.type
_entity.pdbx_description
1 polymer ?
#
loop_
_entity_poly.entity_id
_entity_poly.type
_entity_poly.pdbx_seq_one_letter_code
_entity_poly.pdbx_strand_id
1 'polypeptide(L)'
;MAAPEGPMEDYVRISLRMLYERNRAYINDLNPVEIEPGFTRSTVTVPENATNTGGGTFGGFLMAIIDVVGSTITWSYGKHAVTQTCDVNFIRGVSIGEKLVLEARNVHIGRTTCVSEVVVKDEAGKVRLTSTCTLHIVADIKPEDAIVKEALELFGE
;
A
#
# COMPACT_ATOMS: atom_id res chain seq x y z
N MET A 1 -6.39 2.41 -21.80
CA MET A 1 -6.51 3.83 -21.41
C MET A 1 -5.19 4.18 -20.76
N ALA A 2 -4.52 5.26 -21.19
CA ALA A 2 -3.28 5.68 -20.55
C ALA A 2 -3.54 6.05 -19.07
N ALA A 3 -2.54 5.87 -18.20
CA ALA A 3 -2.62 6.38 -16.83
C ALA A 3 -2.94 7.86 -16.87
N PRO A 4 -3.74 8.39 -15.92
CA PRO A 4 -4.02 9.81 -15.85
C PRO A 4 -2.70 10.59 -15.77
N GLU A 5 -2.50 11.51 -16.70
CA GLU A 5 -1.35 12.42 -16.71
C GLU A 5 -1.75 13.67 -15.93
N GLY A 6 -0.93 14.09 -14.96
CA GLY A 6 -1.14 15.29 -14.18
C GLY A 6 -0.82 15.11 -12.69
N PRO A 7 -0.79 16.22 -11.93
CA PRO A 7 -0.58 16.17 -10.50
C PRO A 7 -1.78 15.48 -9.82
N MET A 8 -1.50 14.79 -8.73
CA MET A 8 -2.54 14.20 -7.89
C MET A 8 -3.37 15.31 -7.24
N GLU A 9 -4.70 15.22 -7.35
CA GLU A 9 -5.61 16.14 -6.67
C GLU A 9 -5.44 16.06 -5.15
N ASP A 10 -5.53 17.20 -4.46
CA ASP A 10 -5.26 17.26 -3.02
C ASP A 10 -6.21 16.37 -2.21
N TYR A 11 -7.49 16.30 -2.58
CA TYR A 11 -8.44 15.43 -1.90
C TYR A 11 -8.09 13.94 -2.07
N VAL A 12 -7.49 13.54 -3.19
CA VAL A 12 -7.00 12.17 -3.43
C VAL A 12 -5.80 11.90 -2.52
N ARG A 13 -4.85 12.81 -2.45
CA ARG A 13 -3.67 12.70 -1.58
C ARG A 13 -4.05 12.58 -0.11
N ILE A 14 -5.00 13.38 0.33
CA ILE A 14 -5.50 13.35 1.72
C ILE A 14 -6.24 12.05 1.99
N SER A 15 -7.13 11.61 1.08
CA SER A 15 -7.87 10.36 1.26
C SER A 15 -6.96 9.12 1.28
N LEU A 16 -5.82 9.17 0.58
CA LEU A 16 -4.85 8.08 0.62
C LEU A 16 -4.20 7.95 2.02
N ARG A 17 -4.06 9.05 2.79
CA ARG A 17 -3.64 8.99 4.19
C ARG A 17 -4.64 8.19 5.04
N MET A 18 -5.94 8.26 4.75
CA MET A 18 -6.95 7.44 5.45
C MET A 18 -6.75 5.95 5.23
N LEU A 19 -6.25 5.53 4.07
CA LEU A 19 -5.91 4.13 3.84
C LEU A 19 -4.89 3.64 4.87
N TYR A 20 -3.84 4.42 5.12
CA TYR A 20 -2.83 4.09 6.13
C TYR A 20 -3.43 4.15 7.53
N GLU A 21 -4.18 5.20 7.85
CA GLU A 21 -4.74 5.39 9.19
C GLU A 21 -5.72 4.27 9.58
N ARG A 22 -6.62 3.88 8.68
CA ARG A 22 -7.57 2.79 8.93
C ARG A 22 -6.90 1.43 9.10
N ASN A 23 -5.74 1.22 8.47
CA ASN A 23 -4.98 -0.01 8.62
C ASN A 23 -4.09 -0.04 9.89
N ARG A 24 -3.97 1.07 10.64
CA ARG A 24 -3.18 1.11 11.88
C ARG A 24 -3.69 0.14 12.96
N ALA A 25 -4.97 -0.23 12.93
CA ALA A 25 -5.52 -1.23 13.83
C ALA A 25 -4.86 -2.61 13.65
N TYR A 26 -4.32 -2.90 12.46
CA TYR A 26 -3.70 -4.17 12.10
C TYR A 26 -2.19 -4.05 11.88
N ILE A 27 -1.74 -2.88 11.42
CA ILE A 27 -0.35 -2.59 11.06
C ILE A 27 0.01 -1.21 11.62
N ASN A 28 0.35 -1.16 12.92
CA ASN A 28 0.49 0.10 13.68
C ASN A 28 1.53 1.08 13.13
N ASP A 29 2.63 0.58 12.54
CA ASP A 29 3.79 1.38 12.15
C ASP A 29 3.97 1.46 10.63
N LEU A 30 2.92 1.23 9.86
CA LEU A 30 2.95 1.43 8.41
C LEU A 30 2.80 2.92 8.09
N ASN A 31 3.87 3.53 7.58
CA ASN A 31 3.94 4.96 7.34
C ASN A 31 4.24 5.26 5.87
N PRO A 32 3.48 6.15 5.22
CA PRO A 32 3.81 6.64 3.89
C PRO A 32 5.04 7.56 3.95
N VAL A 33 5.95 7.40 2.99
CA VAL A 33 7.16 8.23 2.83
C VAL A 33 7.06 9.07 1.56
N GLU A 34 6.57 8.47 0.48
CA GLU A 34 6.43 9.10 -0.82
C GLU A 34 5.14 8.62 -1.48
N ILE A 35 4.38 9.54 -2.04
CA ILE A 35 3.11 9.27 -2.71
C ILE A 35 3.08 10.09 -4.01
N GLU A 36 3.18 9.40 -5.13
CA GLU A 36 3.05 9.95 -6.47
C GLU A 36 2.07 9.10 -7.29
N PRO A 37 1.43 9.64 -8.33
CA PRO A 37 0.59 8.83 -9.21
C PRO A 37 1.34 7.63 -9.76
N GLY A 38 0.89 6.42 -9.42
CA GLY A 38 1.51 5.17 -9.86
C GLY A 38 2.78 4.75 -9.14
N PHE A 39 3.18 5.47 -8.10
CA PHE A 39 4.29 5.09 -7.23
C PHE A 39 4.03 5.47 -5.79
N THR A 40 4.27 4.54 -4.87
CA THR A 40 4.29 4.84 -3.44
C THR A 40 5.46 4.14 -2.75
N ARG A 41 5.99 4.81 -1.72
CA ARG A 41 6.99 4.24 -0.82
C ARG A 41 6.51 4.37 0.60
N SER A 42 6.61 3.27 1.34
CA SER A 42 6.20 3.18 2.75
C SER A 42 7.28 2.52 3.58
N THR A 43 7.25 2.75 4.88
CA THR A 43 8.08 2.03 5.83
C THR A 43 7.20 1.34 6.87
N VAL A 44 7.68 0.22 7.40
CA VAL A 44 7.06 -0.49 8.52
C VAL A 44 8.13 -1.13 9.38
N THR A 45 7.93 -1.13 10.68
CA THR A 45 8.74 -1.93 11.63
C THR A 45 7.94 -3.19 11.96
N VAL A 46 8.56 -4.35 11.84
CA VAL A 46 7.91 -5.64 12.15
C VAL A 46 7.65 -5.74 13.65
N PRO A 47 6.39 -5.79 14.11
CA PRO A 47 6.07 -5.80 15.53
C PRO A 47 6.31 -7.19 16.15
N GLU A 48 6.51 -7.21 17.47
CA GLU A 48 6.77 -8.46 18.22
C GLU A 48 5.64 -9.49 18.09
N ASN A 49 4.39 -9.03 18.00
CA ASN A 49 3.23 -9.92 17.87
C ASN A 49 3.07 -10.54 16.46
N ALA A 50 3.88 -10.12 15.48
CA ALA A 50 3.94 -10.73 14.16
C ALA A 50 4.88 -11.95 14.10
N THR A 51 5.14 -12.59 15.21
CA THR A 51 6.01 -13.76 15.29
C THR A 51 5.32 -15.03 14.79
N ASN A 52 6.07 -15.91 14.11
CA ASN A 52 5.63 -17.26 13.76
C ASN A 52 6.18 -18.30 14.75
N THR A 53 5.79 -19.56 14.60
CA THR A 53 6.23 -20.67 15.46
C THR A 53 7.73 -20.94 15.42
N GLY A 54 8.44 -20.49 14.38
CA GLY A 54 9.89 -20.63 14.22
C GLY A 54 10.69 -19.44 14.75
N GLY A 55 10.03 -18.43 15.36
CA GLY A 55 10.67 -17.22 15.89
C GLY A 55 10.97 -16.13 14.84
N GLY A 56 10.62 -16.34 13.58
CA GLY A 56 10.69 -15.34 12.53
C GLY A 56 9.37 -14.59 12.36
N THR A 57 9.29 -13.75 11.33
CA THR A 57 8.08 -13.00 11.04
C THR A 57 7.00 -13.89 10.41
N PHE A 58 5.77 -13.75 10.89
CA PHE A 58 4.58 -14.41 10.34
C PHE A 58 4.33 -13.96 8.91
N GLY A 59 4.24 -14.93 7.98
CA GLY A 59 4.03 -14.63 6.56
C GLY A 59 2.73 -13.88 6.28
N GLY A 60 1.67 -14.13 7.04
CA GLY A 60 0.41 -13.41 6.93
C GLY A 60 0.54 -11.91 7.23
N PHE A 61 1.38 -11.50 8.17
CA PHE A 61 1.71 -10.09 8.40
C PHE A 61 2.38 -9.47 7.17
N LEU A 62 3.36 -10.18 6.59
CA LEU A 62 4.07 -9.72 5.39
C LEU A 62 3.13 -9.63 4.18
N MET A 63 2.16 -10.53 4.05
CA MET A 63 1.12 -10.44 3.02
C MET A 63 0.17 -9.26 3.27
N ALA A 64 -0.19 -8.97 4.53
CA ALA A 64 -1.06 -7.85 4.88
C ALA A 64 -0.43 -6.49 4.51
N ILE A 65 0.85 -6.27 4.79
CA ILE A 65 1.53 -5.03 4.42
C ILE A 65 1.65 -4.88 2.89
N ILE A 66 1.83 -5.97 2.16
CA ILE A 66 1.86 -5.98 0.69
C ILE A 66 0.49 -5.63 0.12
N ASP A 67 -0.59 -6.22 0.63
CA ASP A 67 -1.96 -5.93 0.18
C ASP A 67 -2.31 -4.44 0.34
N VAL A 68 -2.03 -3.88 1.51
CA VAL A 68 -2.28 -2.45 1.76
C VAL A 68 -1.45 -1.59 0.83
N VAL A 69 -0.13 -1.81 0.74
CA VAL A 69 0.76 -0.97 -0.07
C VAL A 69 0.50 -1.16 -1.58
N GLY A 70 0.20 -2.39 -2.03
CA GLY A 70 -0.18 -2.65 -3.43
C GLY A 70 -1.45 -1.90 -3.84
N SER A 71 -2.42 -1.78 -2.93
CA SER A 71 -3.67 -1.07 -3.20
C SER A 71 -3.48 0.47 -3.27
N THR A 72 -2.42 1.02 -2.68
CA THR A 72 -2.14 2.47 -2.75
C THR A 72 -2.02 2.98 -4.19
N ILE A 73 -1.64 2.12 -5.13
CA ILE A 73 -1.49 2.48 -6.55
C ILE A 73 -2.84 2.88 -7.15
N THR A 74 -3.92 2.14 -6.90
CA THR A 74 -5.26 2.55 -7.38
C THR A 74 -5.71 3.85 -6.74
N TRP A 75 -5.48 4.01 -5.44
CA TRP A 75 -5.79 5.24 -4.71
C TRP A 75 -5.01 6.42 -5.25
N SER A 76 -3.73 6.25 -5.63
CA SER A 76 -2.93 7.32 -6.20
C SER A 76 -3.46 7.86 -7.54
N TYR A 77 -4.31 7.08 -8.20
CA TYR A 77 -5.04 7.48 -9.41
C TYR A 77 -6.49 7.91 -9.12
N GLY A 78 -6.84 8.11 -7.87
CA GLY A 78 -8.20 8.50 -7.49
C GLY A 78 -9.25 7.41 -7.74
N LYS A 79 -8.86 6.14 -7.54
CA LYS A 79 -9.75 4.99 -7.77
C LYS A 79 -9.94 4.17 -6.50
N HIS A 80 -11.18 3.81 -6.20
CA HIS A 80 -11.50 2.75 -5.25
C HIS A 80 -11.36 1.39 -5.93
N ALA A 81 -10.70 0.46 -5.27
CA ALA A 81 -10.54 -0.89 -5.78
C ALA A 81 -10.58 -1.92 -4.64
N VAL A 82 -10.83 -3.16 -5.03
CA VAL A 82 -10.72 -4.33 -4.15
C VAL A 82 -9.65 -5.27 -4.71
N THR A 83 -8.86 -5.85 -3.84
CA THR A 83 -7.81 -6.79 -4.22
C THR A 83 -8.44 -8.10 -4.68
N GLN A 84 -8.04 -8.57 -5.87
CA GLN A 84 -8.44 -9.86 -6.42
C GLN A 84 -7.39 -10.92 -6.13
N THR A 85 -6.11 -10.60 -6.36
CA THR A 85 -5.00 -11.51 -6.11
C THR A 85 -3.78 -10.73 -5.62
N CYS A 86 -2.98 -11.38 -4.78
CA CYS A 86 -1.61 -10.99 -4.45
C CYS A 86 -0.74 -12.23 -4.52
N ASP A 87 0.16 -12.28 -5.51
CA ASP A 87 1.18 -13.33 -5.60
C ASP A 87 2.44 -12.86 -4.90
N VAL A 88 2.83 -13.53 -3.82
CA VAL A 88 3.94 -13.11 -2.95
C VAL A 88 5.06 -14.13 -3.01
N ASN A 89 6.28 -13.65 -3.30
CA ASN A 89 7.50 -14.43 -3.23
C ASN A 89 8.29 -14.03 -1.99
N PHE A 90 8.44 -14.95 -1.05
CA PHE A 90 9.27 -14.80 0.15
C PHE A 90 10.71 -15.19 -0.19
N ILE A 91 11.56 -14.21 -0.50
CA ILE A 91 12.91 -14.44 -1.02
C ILE A 91 13.90 -14.64 0.13
N ARG A 92 13.76 -13.83 1.20
CA ARG A 92 14.62 -13.90 2.39
C ARG A 92 13.80 -13.71 3.65
N GLY A 93 14.20 -14.40 4.72
CA GLY A 93 13.57 -14.23 6.02
C GLY A 93 13.62 -12.79 6.52
N VAL A 94 12.58 -12.41 7.24
CA VAL A 94 12.43 -11.11 7.89
C VAL A 94 12.39 -11.34 9.40
N SER A 95 13.13 -10.55 10.15
CA SER A 95 13.20 -10.64 11.61
C SER A 95 12.21 -9.72 12.30
N ILE A 96 11.78 -10.11 13.50
CA ILE A 96 11.03 -9.23 14.40
C ILE A 96 11.88 -7.98 14.71
N GLY A 97 11.26 -6.81 14.73
CA GLY A 97 11.93 -5.52 14.93
C GLY A 97 12.64 -4.96 13.70
N GLU A 98 12.72 -5.72 12.60
CA GLU A 98 13.33 -5.26 11.36
C GLU A 98 12.48 -4.15 10.73
N LYS A 99 13.13 -3.08 10.28
CA LYS A 99 12.49 -2.02 9.52
C LYS A 99 12.55 -2.34 8.04
N LEU A 100 11.38 -2.32 7.41
CA LEU A 100 11.21 -2.62 6.00
C LEU A 100 10.83 -1.36 5.22
N VAL A 101 11.27 -1.31 3.98
CA VAL A 101 10.86 -0.32 2.98
C VAL A 101 10.07 -1.05 1.90
N LEU A 102 8.85 -0.59 1.66
CA LEU A 102 7.96 -1.13 0.64
C LEU A 102 7.82 -0.11 -0.49
N GLU A 103 8.09 -0.54 -1.70
CA GLU A 103 7.87 0.27 -2.90
C GLU A 103 6.81 -0.40 -3.77
N ALA A 104 5.72 0.31 -4.03
CA ALA A 104 4.70 -0.11 -4.98
C ALA A 104 4.80 0.71 -6.27
N ARG A 105 4.64 0.04 -7.41
CA ARG A 105 4.69 0.63 -8.74
C ARG A 105 3.52 0.15 -9.59
N ASN A 106 2.98 1.06 -10.38
CA ASN A 106 1.99 0.71 -11.39
C ASN A 106 2.63 -0.13 -12.49
N VAL A 107 2.02 -1.26 -12.81
CA VAL A 107 2.31 -2.08 -14.00
C VAL A 107 1.26 -1.82 -15.06
N HIS A 108 -0.02 -1.77 -14.65
CA HIS A 108 -1.15 -1.54 -15.53
C HIS A 108 -2.28 -0.83 -14.78
N ILE A 109 -2.86 0.16 -15.40
CA ILE A 109 -4.13 0.78 -14.96
C ILE A 109 -5.07 0.87 -16.15
N GLY A 110 -6.20 0.19 -16.04
CA GLY A 110 -7.27 0.19 -17.04
C GLY A 110 -8.57 0.74 -16.46
N ARG A 111 -9.66 0.46 -17.15
CA ARG A 111 -10.99 0.89 -16.72
C ARG A 111 -11.49 0.13 -15.48
N THR A 112 -11.21 -1.15 -15.40
CA THR A 112 -11.71 -2.05 -14.34
C THR A 112 -10.62 -2.80 -13.60
N THR A 113 -9.37 -2.73 -14.05
CA THR A 113 -8.27 -3.52 -13.50
C THR A 113 -7.04 -2.65 -13.32
N CYS A 114 -6.39 -2.80 -12.19
CA CYS A 114 -5.06 -2.30 -11.92
C CYS A 114 -4.15 -3.47 -11.54
N VAL A 115 -2.91 -3.42 -12.02
CA VAL A 115 -1.85 -4.34 -11.60
C VAL A 115 -0.72 -3.52 -11.03
N SER A 116 -0.32 -3.82 -9.80
CA SER A 116 0.81 -3.21 -9.13
C SER A 116 1.87 -4.23 -8.76
N GLU A 117 3.13 -3.83 -8.80
CA GLU A 117 4.23 -4.58 -8.19
C GLU A 117 4.60 -3.96 -6.86
N VAL A 118 4.87 -4.81 -5.86
CA VAL A 118 5.40 -4.38 -4.56
C VAL A 118 6.73 -5.09 -4.32
N VAL A 119 7.76 -4.31 -4.03
CA VAL A 119 9.06 -4.82 -3.61
C VAL A 119 9.31 -4.41 -2.17
N VAL A 120 9.59 -5.37 -1.32
CA VAL A 120 9.92 -5.16 0.09
C VAL A 120 11.41 -5.36 0.29
N LYS A 121 12.07 -4.36 0.87
CA LYS A 121 13.51 -4.31 1.12
C LYS A 121 13.79 -4.05 2.59
N ASP A 122 14.95 -4.46 3.07
CA ASP A 122 15.49 -3.95 4.33
C ASP A 122 16.10 -2.53 4.14
N GLU A 123 16.54 -1.90 5.23
CA GLU A 123 17.16 -0.56 5.19
C GLU A 123 18.46 -0.51 4.37
N ALA A 124 19.14 -1.64 4.18
CA ALA A 124 20.31 -1.74 3.31
C ALA A 124 19.95 -1.91 1.82
N GLY A 125 18.65 -1.92 1.49
CA GLY A 125 18.14 -2.09 0.12
C GLY A 125 18.10 -3.53 -0.37
N LYS A 126 18.34 -4.52 0.50
CA LYS A 126 18.30 -5.93 0.12
C LYS A 126 16.87 -6.44 0.04
N VAL A 127 16.49 -6.97 -1.11
CA VAL A 127 15.14 -7.48 -1.36
C VAL A 127 14.80 -8.64 -0.43
N ARG A 128 13.67 -8.54 0.27
CA ARG A 128 13.09 -9.56 1.16
C ARG A 128 11.92 -10.27 0.49
N LEU A 129 11.02 -9.51 -0.12
CA LEU A 129 9.87 -10.04 -0.83
C LEU A 129 9.65 -9.29 -2.14
N THR A 130 9.01 -9.97 -3.08
CA THR A 130 8.42 -9.36 -4.28
C THR A 130 6.98 -9.84 -4.40
N SER A 131 6.11 -8.99 -4.97
CA SER A 131 4.71 -9.33 -5.16
C SER A 131 4.15 -8.66 -6.40
N THR A 132 3.15 -9.31 -6.99
CA THR A 132 2.25 -8.72 -7.98
C THR A 132 0.84 -8.76 -7.42
N CYS A 133 0.18 -7.60 -7.34
CA CYS A 133 -1.20 -7.47 -6.88
C CYS A 133 -2.09 -7.06 -8.06
N THR A 134 -3.19 -7.79 -8.24
CA THR A 134 -4.25 -7.44 -9.20
C THR A 134 -5.45 -6.93 -8.42
N LEU A 135 -5.94 -5.74 -8.80
CA LEU A 135 -7.03 -5.06 -8.13
C LEU A 135 -8.17 -4.78 -9.12
N HIS A 136 -9.39 -4.97 -8.67
CA HIS A 136 -10.59 -4.62 -9.43
C HIS A 136 -11.05 -3.22 -9.03
N ILE A 137 -11.09 -2.30 -9.99
CA ILE A 137 -11.55 -0.92 -9.80
C ILE A 137 -13.08 -0.93 -9.73
N VAL A 138 -13.64 -0.41 -8.64
CA VAL A 138 -15.08 -0.40 -8.40
C VAL A 138 -15.71 0.98 -8.60
N ALA A 139 -14.96 2.06 -8.35
CA ALA A 139 -15.45 3.43 -8.50
C ALA A 139 -14.30 4.45 -8.58
N ASP A 140 -14.62 5.66 -8.99
CA ASP A 140 -13.76 6.83 -8.80
C ASP A 140 -13.90 7.37 -7.38
N ILE A 141 -12.80 7.88 -6.80
CA ILE A 141 -12.83 8.65 -5.56
C ILE A 141 -13.30 10.06 -5.91
N LYS A 142 -14.31 10.56 -5.21
CA LYS A 142 -14.91 11.88 -5.45
C LYS A 142 -14.81 12.76 -4.21
N PRO A 143 -14.72 14.08 -4.37
CA PRO A 143 -14.65 15.02 -3.24
C PRO A 143 -15.80 14.87 -2.24
N GLU A 144 -16.99 14.46 -2.70
CA GLU A 144 -18.17 14.24 -1.86
C GLU A 144 -18.20 12.93 -1.10
N ASP A 145 -17.28 12.00 -1.37
CA ASP A 145 -17.23 10.70 -0.69
C ASP A 145 -16.97 10.86 0.81
N ALA A 146 -17.62 10.00 1.60
CA ALA A 146 -17.51 10.05 3.07
C ALA A 146 -16.06 9.92 3.54
N ILE A 147 -15.26 9.06 2.91
CA ILE A 147 -13.86 8.88 3.25
C ILE A 147 -13.01 10.13 2.97
N VAL A 148 -13.35 10.89 1.92
CA VAL A 148 -12.66 12.15 1.61
C VAL A 148 -13.01 13.21 2.64
N LYS A 149 -14.30 13.34 3.02
CA LYS A 149 -14.76 14.28 4.06
C LYS A 149 -14.08 13.98 5.40
N GLU A 150 -14.07 12.72 5.81
CA GLU A 150 -13.39 12.29 7.04
C GLU A 150 -11.87 12.59 6.99
N ALA A 151 -11.24 12.35 5.84
CA ALA A 151 -9.83 12.65 5.65
C ALA A 151 -9.54 14.16 5.74
N LEU A 152 -10.40 15.00 5.16
CA LEU A 152 -10.29 16.46 5.25
C LEU A 152 -10.47 16.98 6.68
N GLU A 153 -11.37 16.36 7.47
CA GLU A 153 -11.56 16.70 8.89
C GLU A 153 -10.32 16.33 9.74
N LEU A 154 -9.67 15.22 9.43
CA LEU A 154 -8.52 14.74 10.19
C LEU A 154 -7.18 15.32 9.76
N PHE A 155 -6.99 15.57 8.48
CA PHE A 155 -5.70 15.92 7.87
C PHE A 155 -5.73 17.18 7.01
N GLY A 156 -6.91 17.75 6.76
CA GLY A 156 -7.05 19.01 6.05
C GLY A 156 -6.58 20.17 6.94
N GLU A 157 -5.62 20.95 6.46
CA GLU A 157 -5.24 22.23 7.05
C GLU A 157 -6.06 23.38 6.46
#